data_0ba5dae617b35e60379cb7072f641ab6
#
_entry.id   0ba5dae617b35e60379cb7072f641ab6
#
_cell.length_a   1.000
_cell.length_b   1.000
_cell.length_c   1.000
_cell.angle_alpha   90.00
_cell.angle_beta   90.00
_cell.angle_gamma   90.00
#
_symmetry.space_group_name_H-M   'P 1'
#
loop_
_entity.id
_entity.type
_entity.pdbx_description
1 polymer ?
#
loop_
_entity_poly.entity_id
_entity_poly.type
_entity_poly.pdbx_seq_one_letter_code
_entity_poly.pdbx_strand_id
1 'polypeptide(L)'
;MKRRDEQATIWTLPNRLSVVRILCIPAIIYLISTQKERLLLTACVLFILAGITDGLDGLIARRMSMKTRLGVYLDPIADKLLISSVLITLTKYGLVPLWVTVVMVCREFLINGLRSFYAVEGITIYPSFAGKTKTTLQIVGISCVLFSSSLHEIGLIIIYASLCFSLFSAYRYIYAIFWPQTTE
;
A
#
# COMPACT_ATOMS: atom_id res chain seq x y z
N MET A 1 -34.30 4.34 14.32
CA MET A 1 -34.25 4.67 12.90
C MET A 1 -32.81 5.05 12.45
N LYS A 2 -32.11 5.96 13.12
CA LYS A 2 -30.71 6.38 12.77
C LYS A 2 -29.67 5.26 12.57
N ARG A 3 -29.70 4.17 13.35
CA ARG A 3 -28.72 3.06 13.25
C ARG A 3 -28.83 2.22 11.96
N ARG A 4 -30.01 2.11 11.34
CA ARG A 4 -30.19 1.35 10.10
C ARG A 4 -29.63 2.11 8.88
N ASP A 5 -29.73 3.42 8.86
CA ASP A 5 -29.20 4.26 7.79
C ASP A 5 -27.68 4.34 7.83
N GLU A 6 -27.05 4.30 9.02
CA GLU A 6 -25.59 4.20 9.18
C GLU A 6 -25.05 2.85 8.70
N GLN A 7 -25.75 1.74 8.94
CA GLN A 7 -25.34 0.40 8.47
C GLN A 7 -25.45 0.26 6.94
N ALA A 8 -26.46 0.85 6.31
CA ALA A 8 -26.57 0.88 4.86
C ALA A 8 -25.40 1.63 4.18
N THR A 9 -24.81 2.61 4.87
CA THR A 9 -23.70 3.42 4.37
C THR A 9 -22.32 2.72 4.53
N ILE A 10 -22.23 1.64 5.32
CA ILE A 10 -20.97 0.90 5.56
C ILE A 10 -20.62 0.00 4.38
N TRP A 11 -21.58 -0.61 3.70
CA TRP A 11 -21.40 -1.56 2.61
C TRP A 11 -21.37 -0.90 1.23
N THR A 12 -20.61 0.19 1.08
CA THR A 12 -20.38 0.80 -0.23
C THR A 12 -19.45 -0.05 -1.09
N LEU A 13 -19.52 0.12 -2.41
CA LEU A 13 -18.69 -0.60 -3.37
C LEU A 13 -17.17 -0.48 -3.04
N PRO A 14 -16.62 0.70 -2.73
CA PRO A 14 -15.23 0.83 -2.31
C PRO A 14 -14.88 -0.01 -1.07
N ASN A 15 -15.70 0.04 -0.01
CA ASN A 15 -15.45 -0.71 1.22
C ASN A 15 -15.44 -2.23 0.97
N ARG A 16 -16.32 -2.73 0.08
CA ARG A 16 -16.33 -4.15 -0.30
C ARG A 16 -15.04 -4.55 -0.99
N LEU A 17 -14.52 -3.71 -1.88
CA LEU A 17 -13.28 -3.97 -2.61
C LEU A 17 -12.06 -3.97 -1.69
N SER A 18 -12.00 -3.08 -0.70
CA SER A 18 -10.95 -3.11 0.34
C SER A 18 -11.02 -4.38 1.19
N VAL A 19 -12.22 -4.86 1.53
CA VAL A 19 -12.39 -6.14 2.26
C VAL A 19 -11.95 -7.31 1.39
N VAL A 20 -12.35 -7.36 0.12
CA VAL A 20 -11.92 -8.41 -0.83
C VAL A 20 -10.40 -8.43 -0.96
N ARG A 21 -9.75 -7.26 -1.04
CA ARG A 21 -8.29 -7.14 -1.07
C ARG A 21 -7.64 -7.78 0.17
N ILE A 22 -8.15 -7.51 1.37
CA ILE A 22 -7.66 -8.11 2.62
C ILE A 22 -7.84 -9.63 2.58
N LEU A 23 -8.98 -10.12 2.09
CA LEU A 23 -9.25 -11.55 1.97
C LEU A 23 -8.38 -12.25 0.90
N CYS A 24 -7.89 -11.52 -0.10
CA CYS A 24 -6.94 -12.04 -1.08
C CYS A 24 -5.52 -12.24 -0.51
N ILE A 25 -5.14 -11.54 0.58
CA ILE A 25 -3.79 -11.62 1.15
C ILE A 25 -3.39 -13.06 1.52
N PRO A 26 -4.19 -13.83 2.28
CA PRO A 26 -3.84 -15.22 2.60
C PRO A 26 -3.66 -16.10 1.37
N ALA A 27 -4.48 -15.90 0.33
CA ALA A 27 -4.37 -16.66 -0.92
C ALA A 27 -3.06 -16.32 -1.64
N ILE A 28 -2.68 -15.06 -1.73
CA ILE A 28 -1.40 -14.62 -2.34
C ILE A 28 -0.22 -15.19 -1.56
N ILE A 29 -0.24 -15.12 -0.22
CA ILE A 29 0.81 -15.70 0.64
C ILE A 29 0.94 -17.20 0.40
N TYR A 30 -0.18 -17.92 0.35
CA TYR A 30 -0.18 -19.35 0.07
C TYR A 30 0.44 -19.67 -1.29
N LEU A 31 0.05 -18.97 -2.34
CA LEU A 31 0.59 -19.14 -3.68
C LEU A 31 2.10 -18.90 -3.73
N ILE A 32 2.59 -17.82 -3.08
CA ILE A 32 4.04 -17.53 -2.99
C ILE A 32 4.74 -18.64 -2.20
N SER A 33 4.13 -19.18 -1.14
CA SER A 33 4.76 -20.18 -0.29
C SER A 33 5.04 -21.51 -1.00
N THR A 34 4.34 -21.80 -2.09
CA THR A 34 4.56 -23.01 -2.87
C THR A 34 5.86 -22.99 -3.69
N GLN A 35 6.41 -21.81 -3.97
CA GLN A 35 7.62 -21.58 -4.80
C GLN A 35 7.54 -22.20 -6.20
N LYS A 36 6.36 -22.59 -6.66
CA LYS A 36 6.14 -23.12 -8.02
C LYS A 36 5.92 -21.96 -8.99
N GLU A 37 6.67 -21.93 -10.09
CA GLU A 37 6.70 -20.81 -11.05
C GLU A 37 5.28 -20.43 -11.54
N ARG A 38 4.44 -21.39 -11.91
CA ARG A 38 3.06 -21.13 -12.33
C ARG A 38 2.21 -20.47 -11.23
N LEU A 39 2.43 -20.85 -9.96
CA LEU A 39 1.68 -20.31 -8.83
C LEU A 39 2.22 -18.95 -8.39
N LEU A 40 3.53 -18.70 -8.57
CA LEU A 40 4.11 -17.37 -8.42
C LEU A 40 3.54 -16.38 -9.45
N LEU A 41 3.38 -16.83 -10.70
CA LEU A 41 2.72 -16.03 -11.74
C LEU A 41 1.26 -15.72 -11.38
N THR A 42 0.52 -16.70 -10.84
CA THR A 42 -0.85 -16.49 -10.38
C THR A 42 -0.89 -15.50 -9.21
N ALA A 43 0.04 -15.61 -8.26
CA ALA A 43 0.20 -14.65 -7.16
C ALA A 43 0.49 -13.24 -7.68
N CYS A 44 1.36 -13.11 -8.70
CA CYS A 44 1.67 -11.84 -9.36
C CYS A 44 0.40 -11.20 -9.95
N VAL A 45 -0.38 -11.96 -10.71
CA VAL A 45 -1.62 -11.48 -11.32
C VAL A 45 -2.62 -11.03 -10.24
N LEU A 46 -2.84 -11.83 -9.20
CA LEU A 46 -3.73 -11.46 -8.09
C LEU A 46 -3.23 -10.22 -7.35
N PHE A 47 -1.92 -10.10 -7.13
CA PHE A 47 -1.31 -8.92 -6.49
C PHE A 47 -1.52 -7.65 -7.33
N ILE A 48 -1.28 -7.72 -8.65
CA ILE A 48 -1.50 -6.60 -9.57
C ILE A 48 -2.98 -6.20 -9.60
N LEU A 49 -3.89 -7.16 -9.73
CA LEU A 49 -5.33 -6.88 -9.73
C LEU A 49 -5.79 -6.23 -8.42
N ALA A 50 -5.29 -6.72 -7.28
CA ALA A 50 -5.58 -6.13 -5.98
C ALA A 50 -5.03 -4.68 -5.86
N GLY A 51 -3.85 -4.40 -6.43
CA GLY A 51 -3.27 -3.06 -6.45
C GLY A 51 -3.98 -2.09 -7.40
N ILE A 52 -4.42 -2.56 -8.58
CA ILE A 52 -5.14 -1.73 -9.55
C ILE A 52 -6.54 -1.38 -9.02
N THR A 53 -7.23 -2.34 -8.39
CA THR A 53 -8.55 -2.08 -7.77
C THR A 53 -8.48 -0.94 -6.77
N ASP A 54 -7.41 -0.81 -5.97
CA ASP A 54 -7.21 0.32 -5.06
C ASP A 54 -7.21 1.68 -5.78
N GLY A 55 -6.46 1.77 -6.88
CA GLY A 55 -6.40 2.99 -7.68
C GLY A 55 -7.76 3.39 -8.29
N LEU A 56 -8.52 2.41 -8.77
CA LEU A 56 -9.84 2.61 -9.38
C LEU A 56 -10.90 3.00 -8.33
N ASP A 57 -10.90 2.34 -7.17
CA ASP A 57 -11.85 2.61 -6.10
C ASP A 57 -11.70 4.03 -5.55
N GLY A 58 -10.47 4.48 -5.38
CA GLY A 58 -10.18 5.85 -4.98
C GLY A 58 -10.66 6.90 -5.99
N LEU A 59 -10.68 6.57 -7.29
CA LEU A 59 -11.20 7.44 -8.35
C LEU A 59 -12.74 7.43 -8.37
N ILE A 60 -13.36 6.26 -8.25
CA ILE A 60 -14.82 6.08 -8.25
C ILE A 60 -15.43 6.73 -7.01
N ALA A 61 -14.87 6.47 -5.82
CA ALA A 61 -15.33 7.06 -4.57
C ALA A 61 -15.28 8.59 -4.57
N ARG A 62 -14.25 9.18 -5.21
CA ARG A 62 -14.14 10.64 -5.36
C ARG A 62 -15.19 11.21 -6.31
N ARG A 63 -15.51 10.51 -7.42
CA ARG A 63 -16.51 10.97 -8.38
C ARG A 63 -17.95 10.83 -7.87
N MET A 64 -18.22 9.80 -7.06
CA MET A 64 -19.58 9.48 -6.61
C MET A 64 -19.90 10.05 -5.22
N SER A 65 -19.02 10.81 -4.58
CA SER A 65 -19.18 11.36 -3.22
C SER A 65 -19.54 10.31 -2.15
N MET A 66 -19.22 9.02 -2.40
CA MET A 66 -19.55 7.88 -1.54
C MET A 66 -18.47 7.62 -0.48
N LYS A 67 -17.87 8.67 0.07
CA LYS A 67 -16.89 8.52 1.15
C LYS A 67 -17.59 8.17 2.45
N THR A 68 -17.38 6.95 2.94
CA THR A 68 -17.80 6.55 4.28
C THR A 68 -16.70 6.81 5.30
N ARG A 69 -17.04 7.04 6.56
CA ARG A 69 -16.06 7.16 7.65
C ARG A 69 -15.16 5.92 7.70
N LEU A 70 -15.75 4.73 7.57
CA LEU A 70 -15.02 3.46 7.61
C LEU A 70 -14.09 3.29 6.41
N GLY A 71 -14.50 3.65 5.19
CA GLY A 71 -13.67 3.56 3.98
C GLY A 71 -12.42 4.42 4.04
N VAL A 72 -12.53 5.63 4.58
CA VAL A 72 -11.37 6.55 4.73
C VAL A 72 -10.23 5.92 5.56
N TYR A 73 -10.56 5.03 6.53
CA TYR A 73 -9.57 4.31 7.32
C TYR A 73 -9.21 2.94 6.72
N LEU A 74 -10.19 2.22 6.16
CA LEU A 74 -10.00 0.85 5.66
C LEU A 74 -9.11 0.80 4.43
N ASP A 75 -9.28 1.73 3.48
CA ASP A 75 -8.52 1.73 2.22
C ASP A 75 -7.01 1.87 2.44
N PRO A 76 -6.50 2.87 3.22
CA PRO A 76 -5.07 2.97 3.49
C PRO A 76 -4.51 1.77 4.26
N ILE A 77 -5.32 1.12 5.11
CA ILE A 77 -4.90 -0.06 5.87
C ILE A 77 -4.80 -1.26 4.94
N ALA A 78 -5.80 -1.51 4.10
CA ALA A 78 -5.84 -2.65 3.18
C ALA A 78 -4.65 -2.63 2.20
N ASP A 79 -4.33 -1.46 1.63
CA ASP A 79 -3.18 -1.27 0.75
C ASP A 79 -1.86 -1.59 1.46
N LYS A 80 -1.66 -1.06 2.69
CA LYS A 80 -0.44 -1.31 3.45
C LYS A 80 -0.29 -2.77 3.87
N LEU A 81 -1.40 -3.41 4.28
CA LEU A 81 -1.41 -4.82 4.62
C LEU A 81 -1.03 -5.69 3.43
N LEU A 82 -1.57 -5.43 2.24
CA LEU A 82 -1.25 -6.19 1.03
C LEU A 82 0.25 -6.12 0.71
N ILE A 83 0.80 -4.92 0.55
CA ILE A 83 2.21 -4.72 0.18
C ILE A 83 3.15 -5.28 1.25
N SER A 84 2.89 -4.99 2.53
CA SER A 84 3.73 -5.45 3.64
C SER A 84 3.72 -6.97 3.76
N SER A 85 2.55 -7.62 3.64
CA SER A 85 2.43 -9.06 3.73
C SER A 85 3.16 -9.78 2.60
N VAL A 86 3.08 -9.24 1.38
CA VAL A 86 3.80 -9.81 0.23
C VAL A 86 5.31 -9.61 0.40
N LEU A 87 5.80 -8.43 0.79
CA LEU A 87 7.22 -8.18 1.05
C LEU A 87 7.78 -9.12 2.14
N ILE A 88 7.07 -9.28 3.26
CA ILE A 88 7.47 -10.20 4.35
C ILE A 88 7.54 -11.64 3.81
N THR A 89 6.58 -12.04 2.98
CA THR A 89 6.57 -13.38 2.39
C THR A 89 7.74 -13.57 1.42
N LEU A 90 8.02 -12.61 0.54
CA LEU A 90 9.18 -12.66 -0.35
C LEU A 90 10.51 -12.74 0.44
N THR A 91 10.60 -12.00 1.54
CA THR A 91 11.77 -12.06 2.44
C THR A 91 11.94 -13.43 3.07
N LYS A 92 10.86 -14.09 3.51
CA LYS A 92 10.90 -15.44 4.06
C LYS A 92 11.54 -16.43 3.08
N TYR A 93 11.33 -16.26 1.79
CA TYR A 93 11.88 -17.13 0.74
C TYR A 93 13.18 -16.59 0.12
N GLY A 94 13.80 -15.58 0.74
CA GLY A 94 15.09 -15.02 0.29
C GLY A 94 15.02 -14.20 -0.99
N LEU A 95 13.81 -13.89 -1.50
CA LEU A 95 13.61 -13.15 -2.74
C LEU A 95 13.79 -11.63 -2.55
N VAL A 96 13.68 -11.12 -1.32
CA VAL A 96 13.95 -9.72 -0.96
C VAL A 96 14.76 -9.70 0.34
N PRO A 97 15.83 -8.88 0.45
CA PRO A 97 16.60 -8.78 1.67
C PRO A 97 15.79 -8.31 2.87
N LEU A 98 16.00 -8.92 4.05
CA LEU A 98 15.25 -8.63 5.27
C LEU A 98 15.29 -7.14 5.65
N TRP A 99 16.48 -6.53 5.59
CA TRP A 99 16.66 -5.14 5.99
C TRP A 99 15.83 -4.16 5.11
N VAL A 100 15.69 -4.45 3.80
CA VAL A 100 14.87 -3.67 2.87
C VAL A 100 13.41 -3.73 3.30
N THR A 101 12.90 -4.93 3.54
CA THR A 101 11.52 -5.14 3.99
C THR A 101 11.24 -4.45 5.31
N VAL A 102 12.13 -4.61 6.30
CA VAL A 102 11.97 -3.97 7.62
C VAL A 102 11.91 -2.45 7.48
N VAL A 103 12.87 -1.84 6.76
CA VAL A 103 12.90 -0.38 6.59
C VAL A 103 11.65 0.11 5.87
N MET A 104 11.22 -0.58 4.79
CA MET A 104 10.03 -0.20 4.02
C MET A 104 8.76 -0.28 4.88
N VAL A 105 8.56 -1.40 5.59
CA VAL A 105 7.38 -1.62 6.42
C VAL A 105 7.33 -0.64 7.59
N CYS A 106 8.41 -0.51 8.35
CA CYS A 106 8.49 0.42 9.48
C CYS A 106 8.20 1.86 9.05
N ARG A 107 8.80 2.29 7.93
CA ARG A 107 8.57 3.62 7.38
C ARG A 107 7.12 3.83 6.96
N GLU A 108 6.48 2.84 6.32
CA GLU A 108 5.08 2.95 5.93
C GLU A 108 4.17 3.17 7.14
N PHE A 109 4.34 2.36 8.19
CA PHE A 109 3.53 2.49 9.40
C PHE A 109 3.82 3.79 10.15
N LEU A 110 5.11 4.20 10.25
CA LEU A 110 5.50 5.44 10.91
C LEU A 110 4.83 6.65 10.25
N ILE A 111 4.99 6.81 8.93
CA ILE A 111 4.45 7.97 8.22
C ILE A 111 2.93 7.94 8.18
N ASN A 112 2.32 6.75 8.11
CA ASN A 112 0.86 6.64 8.15
C ASN A 112 0.31 7.00 9.53
N GLY A 113 0.97 6.57 10.61
CA GLY A 113 0.64 6.95 11.98
C GLY A 113 0.74 8.45 12.21
N LEU A 114 1.87 9.07 11.81
CA LEU A 114 2.05 10.52 11.89
C LEU A 114 0.99 11.28 11.10
N ARG A 115 0.67 10.82 9.88
CA ARG A 115 -0.38 11.45 9.08
C ARG A 115 -1.75 11.37 9.75
N SER A 116 -2.09 10.23 10.35
CA SER A 116 -3.36 10.05 11.07
C SER A 116 -3.42 10.93 12.30
N PHE A 117 -2.33 11.06 13.04
CA PHE A 117 -2.23 11.91 14.23
C PHE A 117 -2.46 13.38 13.89
N TYR A 118 -1.73 13.93 12.92
CA TYR A 118 -1.87 15.33 12.52
C TYR A 118 -3.21 15.64 11.84
N ALA A 119 -3.81 14.66 11.15
CA ALA A 119 -5.14 14.82 10.59
C ALA A 119 -6.23 15.03 11.66
N VAL A 120 -6.09 14.41 12.84
CA VAL A 120 -7.00 14.62 13.99
C VAL A 120 -6.83 16.03 14.56
N GLU A 121 -5.62 16.60 14.51
CA GLU A 121 -5.35 17.99 14.92
C GLU A 121 -5.75 19.04 13.87
N GLY A 122 -6.37 18.62 12.77
CA GLY A 122 -6.82 19.53 11.70
C GLY A 122 -5.72 19.93 10.72
N ILE A 123 -4.50 19.40 10.87
CA ILE A 123 -3.38 19.67 9.98
C ILE A 123 -3.37 18.66 8.84
N THR A 124 -3.81 19.08 7.64
CA THR A 124 -3.80 18.22 6.46
C THR A 124 -2.49 18.38 5.69
N ILE A 125 -1.63 17.37 5.73
CA ILE A 125 -0.41 17.32 4.94
C ILE A 125 -0.70 16.52 3.65
N TYR A 126 -0.65 17.21 2.52
CA TYR A 126 -0.92 16.59 1.21
C TYR A 126 0.19 15.60 0.82
N PRO A 127 -0.20 14.46 0.19
CA PRO A 127 0.77 13.49 -0.29
C PRO A 127 1.68 14.11 -1.36
N SER A 128 3.00 14.00 -1.16
CA SER A 128 3.99 14.46 -2.13
C SER A 128 3.99 13.57 -3.38
N PHE A 129 4.46 14.12 -4.52
CA PHE A 129 4.67 13.36 -5.75
C PHE A 129 5.55 12.13 -5.50
N ALA A 130 6.63 12.28 -4.74
CA ALA A 130 7.52 11.19 -4.35
C ALA A 130 6.80 10.06 -3.59
N GLY A 131 5.75 10.40 -2.78
CA GLY A 131 4.93 9.41 -2.09
C GLY A 131 4.06 8.56 -3.03
N LYS A 132 3.64 9.08 -4.18
CA LYS A 132 2.92 8.32 -5.21
C LYS A 132 3.88 7.44 -6.00
N THR A 133 4.99 8.00 -6.45
CA THR A 133 6.02 7.30 -7.24
C THR A 133 6.55 6.08 -6.51
N LYS A 134 6.84 6.18 -5.20
CA LYS A 134 7.33 5.04 -4.42
C LYS A 134 6.38 3.84 -4.43
N THR A 135 5.06 4.07 -4.30
CA THR A 135 4.07 2.97 -4.26
C THR A 135 3.96 2.30 -5.62
N THR A 136 3.98 3.07 -6.71
CA THR A 136 4.01 2.51 -8.06
C THR A 136 5.28 1.67 -8.28
N LEU A 137 6.45 2.17 -7.88
CA LEU A 137 7.70 1.41 -7.98
C LEU A 137 7.67 0.14 -7.11
N GLN A 138 7.07 0.20 -5.91
CA GLN A 138 6.88 -0.99 -5.07
C GLN A 138 6.06 -2.06 -5.78
N ILE A 139 4.92 -1.68 -6.33
CA ILE A 139 4.03 -2.63 -7.03
C ILE A 139 4.76 -3.23 -8.23
N VAL A 140 5.42 -2.40 -9.04
CA VAL A 140 6.16 -2.87 -10.22
C VAL A 140 7.32 -3.79 -9.80
N GLY A 141 8.14 -3.40 -8.82
CA GLY A 141 9.28 -4.19 -8.38
C GLY A 141 8.87 -5.55 -7.80
N ILE A 142 7.84 -5.59 -6.94
CA ILE A 142 7.28 -6.83 -6.40
C ILE A 142 6.72 -7.71 -7.52
N SER A 143 6.02 -7.11 -8.49
CA SER A 143 5.48 -7.84 -9.63
C SER A 143 6.59 -8.45 -10.49
N CYS A 144 7.70 -7.75 -10.74
CA CYS A 144 8.85 -8.29 -11.47
C CYS A 144 9.48 -9.49 -10.72
N VAL A 145 9.63 -9.39 -9.39
CA VAL A 145 10.16 -10.49 -8.56
C VAL A 145 9.25 -11.72 -8.61
N LEU A 146 7.92 -11.52 -8.63
CA LEU A 146 6.95 -12.63 -8.66
C LEU A 146 6.77 -13.21 -10.07
N PHE A 147 6.99 -12.42 -11.12
CA PHE A 147 6.67 -12.80 -12.49
C PHE A 147 7.61 -13.88 -13.02
N SER A 148 8.92 -13.72 -12.87
CA SER A 148 9.91 -14.66 -13.40
C SER A 148 11.25 -14.49 -12.70
N SER A 149 11.97 -15.61 -12.57
CA SER A 149 13.37 -15.61 -12.10
C SER A 149 14.30 -14.73 -12.96
N SER A 150 14.03 -14.62 -14.26
CA SER A 150 14.80 -13.75 -15.18
C SER A 150 14.62 -12.26 -14.88
N LEU A 151 13.49 -11.85 -14.28
CA LEU A 151 13.19 -10.46 -13.92
C LEU A 151 13.49 -10.15 -12.45
N HIS A 152 13.97 -11.13 -11.68
CA HIS A 152 14.23 -10.99 -10.25
C HIS A 152 15.20 -9.84 -9.93
N GLU A 153 16.35 -9.78 -10.59
CA GLU A 153 17.34 -8.72 -10.37
C GLU A 153 16.81 -7.33 -10.74
N ILE A 154 16.06 -7.22 -11.84
CA ILE A 154 15.41 -5.98 -12.24
C ILE A 154 14.36 -5.58 -11.17
N GLY A 155 13.59 -6.54 -10.68
CA GLY A 155 12.63 -6.33 -9.61
C GLY A 155 13.29 -5.80 -8.33
N LEU A 156 14.42 -6.37 -7.92
CA LEU A 156 15.20 -5.89 -6.78
C LEU A 156 15.71 -4.46 -6.98
N ILE A 157 16.27 -4.13 -8.15
CA ILE A 157 16.71 -2.76 -8.47
C ILE A 157 15.56 -1.77 -8.32
N ILE A 158 14.37 -2.11 -8.82
CA ILE A 158 13.17 -1.27 -8.71
C ILE A 158 12.72 -1.14 -7.25
N ILE A 159 12.80 -2.20 -6.45
CA ILE A 159 12.49 -2.17 -5.01
C ILE A 159 13.48 -1.26 -4.27
N TYR A 160 14.77 -1.32 -4.58
CA TYR A 160 15.76 -0.39 -4.01
C TYR A 160 15.50 1.06 -4.41
N ALA A 161 15.17 1.32 -5.67
CA ALA A 161 14.77 2.64 -6.12
C ALA A 161 13.54 3.14 -5.35
N SER A 162 12.52 2.29 -5.18
CA SER A 162 11.34 2.59 -4.37
C SER A 162 11.70 2.90 -2.92
N LEU A 163 12.66 2.19 -2.32
CA LEU A 163 13.15 2.46 -0.97
C LEU A 163 13.77 3.85 -0.87
N CYS A 164 14.60 4.26 -1.84
CA CYS A 164 15.19 5.60 -1.88
C CYS A 164 14.11 6.69 -1.96
N PHE A 165 13.13 6.55 -2.86
CA PHE A 165 12.00 7.48 -2.94
C PHE A 165 11.16 7.49 -1.67
N SER A 166 11.01 6.33 -1.03
CA SER A 166 10.31 6.15 0.23
C SER A 166 10.97 6.94 1.35
N LEU A 167 12.27 6.79 1.54
CA LEU A 167 13.04 7.50 2.55
C LEU A 167 13.09 9.00 2.29
N PHE A 168 13.29 9.42 1.04
CA PHE A 168 13.26 10.84 0.67
C PHE A 168 11.90 11.48 0.99
N SER A 169 10.80 10.78 0.64
CA SER A 169 9.45 11.26 0.96
C SER A 169 9.20 11.33 2.47
N ALA A 170 9.74 10.38 3.25
CA ALA A 170 9.64 10.40 4.72
C ALA A 170 10.40 11.57 5.32
N TYR A 171 11.64 11.80 4.87
CA TYR A 171 12.44 12.94 5.31
C TYR A 171 11.71 14.27 5.08
N ARG A 172 11.22 14.51 3.86
CA ARG A 172 10.45 15.73 3.54
C ARG A 172 9.20 15.88 4.39
N TYR A 173 8.52 14.77 4.70
CA TYR A 173 7.32 14.77 5.53
C TYR A 173 7.65 15.17 6.97
N ILE A 174 8.69 14.55 7.57
CA ILE A 174 9.15 14.84 8.92
C ILE A 174 9.66 16.28 9.01
N TYR A 175 10.44 16.73 8.00
CA TYR A 175 10.94 18.10 7.95
C TYR A 175 9.79 19.13 7.92
N ALA A 176 8.75 18.89 7.14
CA ALA A 176 7.58 19.79 7.07
C ALA A 176 6.80 19.89 8.39
N ILE A 177 6.84 18.84 9.22
CA ILE A 177 6.18 18.81 10.52
C ILE A 177 6.99 19.57 11.57
N PHE A 178 8.29 19.29 11.66
CA PHE A 178 9.14 19.85 12.73
C PHE A 178 9.71 21.22 12.40
N TRP A 179 9.76 21.58 11.12
CA TRP A 179 10.20 22.90 10.62
C TRP A 179 9.13 23.49 9.70
N PRO A 180 7.97 23.89 10.24
CA PRO A 180 6.98 24.60 9.44
C PRO A 180 7.63 25.91 8.96
N GLN A 181 7.73 26.08 7.64
CA GLN A 181 8.12 27.38 7.07
C GLN A 181 7.01 28.34 7.45
N THR A 182 7.30 29.29 8.33
CA THR A 182 6.45 30.46 8.57
C THR A 182 6.33 31.20 7.24
N THR A 183 5.24 30.94 6.53
CA THR A 183 4.83 31.85 5.45
C THR A 183 4.31 33.11 6.13
N GLU A 184 5.16 34.16 6.16
CA GLU A 184 4.71 35.54 6.31
C GLU A 184 3.78 35.93 5.16
#